data_0a35538df99d791cf83846849b3a88b2
#
_entry.id   0a35538df99d791cf83846849b3a88b2
#
_cell.length_a   1.000
_cell.length_b   1.000
_cell.length_c   1.000
_cell.angle_alpha   90.00
_cell.angle_beta   90.00
_cell.angle_gamma   90.00
#
_symmetry.space_group_name_H-M   'P 1'
#
loop_
_entity.id
_entity.type
_entity.pdbx_description
1 polymer ?
#
loop_
_entity_poly.entity_id
_entity_poly.type
_entity_poly.pdbx_seq_one_letter_code
_entity_poly.pdbx_strand_id
1 'polypeptide(L)'
;MRKRAKKNHHGQFIFFSASGLIIVIVCIMLNVFPVSADSTHSQIGSVYYTSIEIQPGDTLWDIAEETMTSEYSSIPEYVKVLKEMNSLDSDQLEAGQNLIIAYNQ
;
A
#
# COMPACT_ATOMS: atom_id res chain seq x y z
N MET A 1 33.10 -1.57 55.65
CA MET A 1 33.99 -2.07 54.60
C MET A 1 33.34 -3.09 53.69
N ARG A 2 32.53 -3.91 54.20
CA ARG A 2 31.95 -5.02 53.45
C ARG A 2 30.72 -4.65 52.62
N LYS A 3 30.23 -3.46 52.82
CA LYS A 3 29.05 -2.96 52.17
C LYS A 3 29.25 -2.61 50.71
N ARG A 4 30.47 -2.49 50.26
CA ARG A 4 30.80 -2.04 48.91
C ARG A 4 30.47 -3.06 47.85
N ALA A 5 30.57 -4.34 48.17
CA ALA A 5 30.34 -5.40 47.20
C ALA A 5 28.88 -5.55 46.76
N LYS A 6 27.95 -5.08 47.55
CA LYS A 6 26.52 -5.22 47.28
C LYS A 6 25.98 -4.24 46.25
N LYS A 7 26.61 -3.10 46.10
CA LYS A 7 26.11 -2.04 45.22
C LYS A 7 26.26 -2.37 43.72
N ASN A 8 27.29 -3.12 43.42
CA ASN A 8 27.59 -3.43 42.03
C ASN A 8 26.61 -4.41 41.40
N HIS A 9 25.97 -5.25 42.17
CA HIS A 9 25.03 -6.22 41.71
C HIS A 9 23.70 -5.58 41.24
N HIS A 10 23.29 -4.54 41.89
CA HIS A 10 22.04 -3.85 41.50
C HIS A 10 22.16 -3.13 40.17
N GLY A 11 23.31 -2.58 39.87
CA GLY A 11 23.52 -1.92 38.57
C GLY A 11 23.47 -2.89 37.40
N GLN A 12 24.01 -4.08 37.58
CA GLN A 12 23.99 -5.09 36.54
C GLN A 12 22.58 -5.59 36.21
N PHE A 13 21.78 -5.81 37.24
CA PHE A 13 20.38 -6.22 37.03
C PHE A 13 19.54 -5.18 36.29
N ILE A 14 19.77 -3.91 36.59
CA ILE A 14 19.07 -2.82 35.96
C ILE A 14 19.42 -2.76 34.47
N PHE A 15 20.68 -2.95 34.10
CA PHE A 15 21.09 -2.96 32.70
C PHE A 15 20.48 -4.12 31.90
N PHE A 16 20.47 -5.30 32.44
CA PHE A 16 19.87 -6.45 31.79
C PHE A 16 18.35 -6.32 31.67
N SER A 17 17.72 -5.77 32.68
CA SER A 17 16.28 -5.52 32.65
C SER A 17 15.90 -4.50 31.59
N ALA A 18 16.62 -3.40 31.48
CA ALA A 18 16.38 -2.39 30.47
C ALA A 18 16.60 -2.91 29.03
N SER A 19 17.65 -3.68 28.82
CA SER A 19 17.94 -4.31 27.54
C SER A 19 16.85 -5.30 27.14
N GLY A 20 16.40 -6.14 28.04
CA GLY A 20 15.32 -7.07 27.80
C GLY A 20 14.01 -6.38 27.44
N LEU A 21 13.71 -5.29 28.13
CA LEU A 21 12.51 -4.50 27.86
C LEU A 21 12.55 -3.87 26.47
N ILE A 22 13.69 -3.34 26.05
CA ILE A 22 13.87 -2.77 24.70
C ILE A 22 13.66 -3.84 23.63
N ILE A 23 14.22 -5.02 23.80
CA ILE A 23 14.05 -6.13 22.86
C ILE A 23 12.58 -6.53 22.77
N VAL A 24 11.88 -6.62 23.87
CA VAL A 24 10.45 -6.93 23.88
C VAL A 24 9.63 -5.86 23.16
N ILE A 25 9.93 -4.60 23.40
CA ILE A 25 9.26 -3.49 22.71
C ILE A 25 9.51 -3.54 21.20
N VAL A 26 10.74 -3.80 20.79
CA VAL A 26 11.09 -3.95 19.36
C VAL A 26 10.36 -5.13 18.75
N CYS A 27 10.28 -6.26 19.44
CA CYS A 27 9.52 -7.41 18.95
C CYS A 27 8.03 -7.11 18.80
N ILE A 28 7.45 -6.38 19.75
CA ILE A 28 6.04 -5.96 19.68
C ILE A 28 5.84 -4.99 18.51
N MET A 29 6.73 -4.04 18.33
CA MET A 29 6.66 -3.09 17.23
C MET A 29 6.76 -3.77 15.86
N LEU A 30 7.59 -4.78 15.74
CA LEU A 30 7.71 -5.56 14.50
C LEU A 30 6.45 -6.41 14.23
N ASN A 31 5.71 -6.78 15.27
CA ASN A 31 4.46 -7.53 15.13
C ASN A 31 3.22 -6.65 14.97
N VAL A 32 3.30 -5.40 15.38
CA VAL A 32 2.18 -4.44 15.27
C VAL A 32 2.09 -3.84 13.85
N PHE A 33 3.15 -3.93 13.09
CA PHE A 33 2.97 -3.78 11.66
C PHE A 33 2.41 -5.11 11.14
N PRO A 34 1.11 -5.25 10.98
CA PRO A 34 0.68 -6.22 10.03
C PRO A 34 1.36 -5.77 8.75
N VAL A 35 2.32 -6.52 8.32
CA VAL A 35 2.52 -6.60 6.89
C VAL A 35 1.18 -7.10 6.44
N SER A 36 0.31 -6.16 6.17
CA SER A 36 -0.81 -6.43 5.33
C SER A 36 -0.23 -6.66 3.96
N ALA A 37 0.42 -7.77 3.81
CA ALA A 37 0.21 -8.55 2.64
C ALA A 37 -1.24 -9.02 2.75
N ASP A 38 -2.10 -8.08 2.85
CA ASP A 38 -3.50 -8.26 2.62
C ASP A 38 -3.65 -8.38 1.12
N SER A 39 -3.20 -9.45 0.65
CA SER A 39 -3.81 -10.12 -0.46
C SER A 39 -5.09 -10.77 0.05
N THR A 40 -5.93 -10.01 0.65
CA THR A 40 -7.35 -10.20 0.50
C THR A 40 -7.66 -9.76 -0.93
N HIS A 41 -6.99 -10.39 -1.84
CA HIS A 41 -7.60 -10.72 -3.08
C HIS A 41 -8.73 -11.65 -2.71
N SER A 42 -9.79 -11.10 -2.25
CA SER A 42 -11.06 -11.66 -2.54
C SER A 42 -10.99 -11.92 -4.03
N GLN A 43 -10.91 -13.16 -4.39
CA GLN A 43 -10.96 -13.63 -5.76
C GLN A 43 -12.35 -13.31 -6.30
N ILE A 44 -12.61 -12.03 -6.45
CA ILE A 44 -13.84 -11.52 -7.01
C ILE A 44 -13.51 -11.14 -8.44
N GLY A 45 -13.59 -12.13 -9.29
CA GLY A 45 -13.41 -11.94 -10.70
C GLY A 45 -11.95 -11.78 -11.14
N SER A 46 -11.62 -12.32 -12.27
CA SER A 46 -10.32 -12.07 -12.89
C SER A 46 -10.35 -10.68 -13.53
N VAL A 47 -9.57 -9.74 -12.99
CA VAL A 47 -9.37 -8.46 -13.65
C VAL A 47 -8.35 -8.65 -14.76
N TYR A 48 -8.71 -8.25 -15.92
CA TYR A 48 -7.84 -8.24 -17.09
C TYR A 48 -7.44 -6.81 -17.43
N TYR A 49 -6.26 -6.67 -18.00
CA TYR A 49 -5.73 -5.39 -18.40
C TYR A 49 -5.53 -5.39 -19.91
N THR A 50 -5.89 -4.30 -20.56
CA THR A 50 -5.64 -4.08 -21.97
C THR A 50 -5.24 -2.64 -22.22
N SER A 51 -4.71 -2.38 -23.40
CA SER A 51 -4.32 -1.03 -23.82
C SER A 51 -5.28 -0.54 -24.89
N ILE A 52 -5.77 0.66 -24.72
CA ILE A 52 -6.59 1.37 -25.71
C ILE A 52 -5.83 2.57 -26.23
N GLU A 53 -6.12 2.97 -27.48
CA GLU A 53 -5.64 4.21 -28.05
C GLU A 53 -6.62 5.34 -27.76
N ILE A 54 -6.10 6.45 -27.22
CA ILE A 54 -6.90 7.64 -26.91
C ILE A 54 -7.25 8.34 -28.19
N GLN A 55 -8.56 8.60 -28.38
CA GLN A 55 -9.11 9.31 -29.52
C GLN A 55 -9.21 10.81 -29.22
N PRO A 56 -9.21 11.65 -30.26
CA PRO A 56 -9.47 13.08 -30.08
C PRO A 56 -10.80 13.32 -29.35
N GLY A 57 -10.77 14.12 -28.30
CA GLY A 57 -11.94 14.41 -27.47
C GLY A 57 -12.17 13.46 -26.29
N ASP A 58 -11.43 12.38 -26.19
CA ASP A 58 -11.50 11.48 -25.04
C ASP A 58 -11.00 12.17 -23.78
N THR A 59 -11.70 11.94 -22.69
CA THR A 59 -11.28 12.36 -21.35
C THR A 59 -11.07 11.16 -20.45
N LEU A 60 -10.22 11.31 -19.46
CA LEU A 60 -9.92 10.24 -18.50
C LEU A 60 -11.18 9.82 -17.74
N TRP A 61 -12.05 10.77 -17.43
CA TRP A 61 -13.31 10.50 -16.74
C TRP A 61 -14.31 9.74 -17.61
N ASP A 62 -14.41 10.08 -18.89
CA ASP A 62 -15.27 9.35 -19.83
C ASP A 62 -14.78 7.92 -20.02
N ILE A 63 -13.49 7.73 -20.16
CA ILE A 63 -12.89 6.39 -20.27
C ILE A 63 -13.13 5.59 -18.98
N ALA A 64 -12.96 6.22 -17.84
CA ALA A 64 -13.20 5.57 -16.55
C ALA A 64 -14.67 5.16 -16.39
N GLU A 65 -15.60 5.99 -16.82
CA GLU A 65 -17.03 5.70 -16.78
C GLU A 65 -17.41 4.52 -17.66
N GLU A 66 -16.83 4.43 -18.86
CA GLU A 66 -17.07 3.35 -19.80
C GLU A 66 -16.42 2.02 -19.39
N THR A 67 -15.26 2.08 -18.75
CA THR A 67 -14.42 0.90 -18.52
C THR A 67 -14.38 0.45 -17.09
N MET A 68 -14.97 1.19 -16.16
CA MET A 68 -14.97 0.83 -14.74
C MET A 68 -15.56 -0.55 -14.50
N THR A 69 -14.85 -1.35 -13.73
CA THR A 69 -15.29 -2.68 -13.33
C THR A 69 -15.96 -2.65 -11.97
N SER A 70 -16.67 -3.72 -11.63
CA SER A 70 -17.36 -3.84 -10.34
C SER A 70 -16.44 -3.90 -9.12
N GLU A 71 -15.13 -4.01 -9.33
CA GLU A 71 -14.15 -4.04 -8.24
C GLU A 71 -13.86 -2.68 -7.64
N TYR A 72 -14.18 -1.63 -8.37
CA TYR A 72 -14.03 -0.26 -7.91
C TYR A 72 -15.35 0.28 -7.41
N SER A 73 -15.32 0.96 -6.27
CA SER A 73 -16.54 1.46 -5.63
C SER A 73 -17.08 2.73 -6.27
N SER A 74 -16.23 3.47 -6.97
CA SER A 74 -16.61 4.75 -7.58
C SER A 74 -15.72 5.11 -8.76
N ILE A 75 -16.24 5.97 -9.63
CA ILE A 75 -15.48 6.50 -10.77
C ILE A 75 -14.25 7.30 -10.32
N PRO A 76 -14.32 8.19 -9.32
CA PRO A 76 -13.12 8.86 -8.83
C PRO A 76 -12.02 7.92 -8.36
N GLU A 77 -12.37 6.83 -7.70
CA GLU A 77 -11.42 5.80 -7.31
C GLU A 77 -10.75 5.16 -8.53
N TYR A 78 -11.54 4.79 -9.52
CA TYR A 78 -11.02 4.18 -10.74
C TYR A 78 -10.15 5.15 -11.57
N VAL A 79 -10.52 6.41 -11.64
CA VAL A 79 -9.69 7.46 -12.27
C VAL A 79 -8.32 7.53 -11.60
N LYS A 80 -8.28 7.49 -10.28
CA LYS A 80 -7.03 7.46 -9.54
C LYS A 80 -6.17 6.24 -9.90
N VAL A 81 -6.78 5.06 -9.98
CA VAL A 81 -6.09 3.83 -10.38
C VAL A 81 -5.58 3.92 -11.81
N LEU A 82 -6.38 4.44 -12.74
CA LEU A 82 -5.94 4.67 -14.12
C LEU A 82 -4.72 5.59 -14.20
N LYS A 83 -4.70 6.65 -13.42
CA LYS A 83 -3.55 7.57 -13.35
C LYS A 83 -2.31 6.86 -12.82
N GLU A 84 -2.44 6.07 -11.78
CA GLU A 84 -1.34 5.31 -11.20
C GLU A 84 -0.79 4.25 -12.17
N MET A 85 -1.67 3.49 -12.81
CA MET A 85 -1.26 2.45 -13.77
C MET A 85 -0.52 3.01 -14.98
N ASN A 86 -0.88 4.21 -15.40
CA ASN A 86 -0.33 4.84 -16.60
C ASN A 86 0.72 5.92 -16.28
N SER A 87 1.08 6.08 -15.02
CA SER A 87 2.04 7.10 -14.56
C SER A 87 1.64 8.52 -15.00
N LEU A 88 0.36 8.84 -14.89
CA LEU A 88 -0.18 10.15 -15.26
C LEU A 88 -0.13 11.10 -14.06
N ASP A 89 0.39 12.30 -14.29
CA ASP A 89 0.44 13.35 -13.29
C ASP A 89 -0.84 14.19 -13.24
N SER A 90 -1.61 14.18 -14.30
CA SER A 90 -2.84 14.95 -14.44
C SER A 90 -3.92 14.17 -15.19
N ASP A 91 -5.10 14.74 -15.27
CA ASP A 91 -6.24 14.14 -15.99
C ASP A 91 -6.18 14.38 -17.50
N GLN A 92 -5.18 15.11 -17.98
CA GLN A 92 -5.02 15.42 -19.39
C GLN A 92 -4.52 14.21 -20.17
N LEU A 93 -5.17 13.93 -21.28
CA LEU A 93 -4.82 12.88 -22.21
C LEU A 93 -4.47 13.47 -23.58
N GLU A 94 -3.61 12.78 -24.29
CA GLU A 94 -3.22 13.13 -25.65
C GLU A 94 -3.77 12.11 -26.64
N ALA A 95 -4.38 12.58 -27.71
CA ALA A 95 -4.86 11.72 -28.78
C ALA A 95 -3.68 10.95 -29.40
N GLY A 96 -3.90 9.63 -29.63
CA GLY A 96 -2.87 8.73 -30.12
C GLY A 96 -2.01 8.10 -29.02
N GLN A 97 -2.12 8.53 -27.76
CA GLN A 97 -1.49 7.90 -26.63
C GLN A 97 -2.18 6.57 -26.31
N ASN A 98 -1.43 5.60 -25.85
CA ASN A 98 -1.96 4.34 -25.34
C ASN A 98 -2.23 4.44 -23.84
N LEU A 99 -3.39 3.97 -23.41
CA LEU A 99 -3.83 3.96 -22.03
C LEU A 99 -4.13 2.52 -21.60
N ILE A 100 -3.53 2.10 -20.50
CA ILE A 100 -3.82 0.81 -19.90
C ILE A 100 -5.10 0.94 -19.08
N ILE A 101 -6.06 0.06 -19.34
CA ILE A 101 -7.34 -0.01 -18.62
C ILE A 101 -7.54 -1.39 -18.01
N ALA A 102 -8.37 -1.47 -16.99
CA ALA A 102 -8.85 -2.71 -16.42
C ALA A 102 -10.22 -3.05 -17.01
N TYR A 103 -10.50 -4.33 -17.25
CA TYR A 103 -11.82 -4.77 -17.69
C TYR A 103 -12.16 -6.13 -17.10
N ASN A 104 -13.44 -6.42 -16.99
CA ASN A 104 -13.96 -7.73 -16.62
C ASN A 104 -14.37 -8.50 -17.86
N GLN A 105 -14.10 -9.78 -17.84
CA GLN A 105 -14.54 -10.70 -18.88
C GLN A 105 -15.92 -11.29 -18.56
#